data_4b5fce35a0292494341d3fbb0e1203d5
#
_entry.id   4b5fce35a0292494341d3fbb0e1203d5
#
_cell.length_a   1.000
_cell.length_b   1.000
_cell.length_c   1.000
_cell.angle_alpha   90.00
_cell.angle_beta   90.00
_cell.angle_gamma   90.00
#
_symmetry.space_group_name_H-M   'P 1'
#
loop_
_entity.id
_entity.type
_entity.pdbx_description
1 polymer ?
#
loop_
_entity_poly.entity_id
_entity_poly.type
_entity_poly.pdbx_seq_one_letter_code
_entity_poly.pdbx_strand_id
1 'polypeptide(L)'
;MAARESPESAVVVDSSRRTAPKRKPAPVNGKVVSLDSAREKTLTKANAAMHPVVVSEEVFSDKALRGAAYYADANVLIFNMEVSAALRLLATHRMKVNCIVTSPPFYGQRDYEVKGQIGLEEHPQEFIRKLVDAFDLCGPILADNGSMWVNIGDTYWSGKGEHKSGEIKQSARRFGLRPQDKKGDGKLCVPKQLLLIPHRFAIGMQDKGWVVRNDNVWVKPNPIPDQVRDRCSMSHEYVFHFVKERWYYFDKNLVGRRTESGSILPPLDTWEVPPVRGGSNGNGKTHRARFSEELVKIPISTTTPSRGVVLDPFAGSGTSLLFARKHGYRCIGVDIKREFCEQMVRQIREVKDLGDEE
;
A
#
# COMPACT_ATOMS: atom_id res chain seq x y z
N MET A 1 35.09 47.80 30.54
CA MET A 1 36.43 47.23 30.70
C MET A 1 36.38 45.79 30.20
N ALA A 2 36.98 45.61 29.25
CA ALA A 2 38.03 44.99 28.48
C ALA A 2 37.49 43.86 27.60
N ALA A 3 37.49 44.14 26.32
CA ALA A 3 37.42 43.17 25.21
C ALA A 3 38.68 42.29 25.19
N ARG A 4 38.55 41.03 24.83
CA ARG A 4 39.67 40.22 24.36
C ARG A 4 39.34 39.67 22.98
N GLU A 5 40.06 40.19 22.02
CA GLU A 5 40.23 39.69 20.67
C GLU A 5 41.02 38.40 20.69
N SER A 6 40.67 37.44 19.82
CA SER A 6 41.46 36.26 19.49
C SER A 6 41.90 36.32 18.03
N PRO A 7 43.13 35.87 17.69
CA PRO A 7 43.77 36.17 16.41
C PRO A 7 43.38 35.17 15.33
N GLU A 8 43.19 35.68 14.11
CA GLU A 8 43.14 34.95 12.85
C GLU A 8 44.47 34.23 12.57
N SER A 9 44.37 32.92 12.27
CA SER A 9 45.50 32.16 11.71
C SER A 9 45.29 31.99 10.21
N ALA A 10 46.07 32.71 9.43
CA ALA A 10 46.15 32.55 7.98
C ALA A 10 46.80 31.22 7.62
N VAL A 11 46.11 30.38 6.82
CA VAL A 11 46.66 29.17 6.22
C VAL A 11 47.33 29.53 4.90
N VAL A 12 48.66 29.41 4.85
CA VAL A 12 49.45 29.54 3.62
C VAL A 12 49.30 28.25 2.81
N VAL A 13 48.78 28.37 1.58
CA VAL A 13 48.69 27.23 0.62
C VAL A 13 49.98 27.19 -0.17
N ASP A 14 50.80 26.13 0.09
CA ASP A 14 51.99 25.80 -0.69
C ASP A 14 51.62 25.12 -2.02
N SER A 15 51.98 25.76 -3.12
CA SER A 15 51.72 25.30 -4.50
C SER A 15 52.93 24.61 -5.09
N SER A 16 53.28 23.40 -4.60
CA SER A 16 54.25 22.55 -5.30
C SER A 16 53.54 21.39 -6.00
N ARG A 17 53.34 21.55 -7.32
CA ARG A 17 52.83 20.51 -8.23
C ARG A 17 53.82 19.36 -8.35
N ARG A 18 53.52 18.20 -7.79
CA ARG A 18 54.12 16.94 -8.16
C ARG A 18 53.28 16.29 -9.25
N THR A 19 53.85 16.18 -10.47
CA THR A 19 53.28 15.46 -11.60
C THR A 19 53.30 13.95 -11.31
N ALA A 20 52.12 13.31 -11.22
CA ALA A 20 52.00 11.87 -11.11
C ALA A 20 52.29 11.18 -12.49
N PRO A 21 52.87 9.97 -12.49
CA PRO A 21 53.21 9.27 -13.74
C PRO A 21 51.93 8.79 -14.46
N LYS A 22 51.87 9.04 -15.76
CA LYS A 22 50.79 8.57 -16.67
C LYS A 22 50.79 7.04 -16.72
N ARG A 23 49.82 6.40 -16.08
CA ARG A 23 49.51 4.97 -16.30
C ARG A 23 48.89 4.78 -17.67
N LYS A 24 49.47 3.89 -18.49
CA LYS A 24 48.86 3.42 -19.73
C LYS A 24 47.57 2.67 -19.41
N PRO A 25 46.44 2.90 -20.12
CA PRO A 25 45.21 2.15 -19.91
C PRO A 25 45.42 0.70 -20.36
N ALA A 26 44.92 -0.23 -19.55
CA ALA A 26 44.86 -1.65 -19.88
C ALA A 26 43.86 -1.87 -21.03
N PRO A 27 44.04 -2.85 -21.92
CA PRO A 27 43.08 -3.12 -23.00
C PRO A 27 41.78 -3.64 -22.39
N VAL A 28 40.71 -2.89 -22.58
CA VAL A 28 39.33 -3.29 -22.22
C VAL A 28 38.79 -4.14 -23.39
N ASN A 29 38.91 -5.47 -23.27
CA ASN A 29 38.19 -6.40 -24.12
C ASN A 29 36.72 -6.50 -23.62
N GLY A 30 35.93 -5.48 -23.80
CA GLY A 30 34.49 -5.46 -23.64
C GLY A 30 33.85 -5.11 -24.97
N LYS A 31 32.89 -5.91 -25.44
CA LYS A 31 32.02 -5.51 -26.56
C LYS A 31 31.46 -4.13 -26.26
N VAL A 32 31.90 -3.12 -27.01
CA VAL A 32 31.30 -1.79 -26.99
C VAL A 32 29.91 -1.92 -27.57
N VAL A 33 28.92 -2.08 -26.68
CA VAL A 33 27.52 -1.89 -27.05
C VAL A 33 27.36 -0.41 -27.29
N SER A 34 27.01 0.01 -28.49
CA SER A 34 26.86 1.42 -28.81
C SER A 34 25.83 2.05 -27.83
N LEU A 35 26.12 3.24 -27.34
CA LEU A 35 25.22 4.00 -26.47
C LEU A 35 23.83 4.16 -27.11
N ASP A 36 23.77 4.20 -28.43
CA ASP A 36 22.53 4.30 -29.23
C ASP A 36 21.68 3.01 -29.12
N SER A 37 22.28 1.81 -29.18
CA SER A 37 21.53 0.55 -29.04
C SER A 37 21.00 0.33 -27.66
N ALA A 38 21.69 0.79 -26.62
CA ALA A 38 21.22 0.74 -25.24
C ALA A 38 20.08 1.75 -25.01
N ARG A 39 20.16 2.92 -25.63
CA ARG A 39 19.14 3.98 -25.57
C ARG A 39 17.87 3.57 -26.31
N GLU A 40 18.01 2.96 -27.49
CA GLU A 40 16.90 2.44 -28.29
C GLU A 40 16.18 1.28 -27.59
N LYS A 41 16.90 0.33 -26.97
CA LYS A 41 16.32 -0.72 -26.13
C LYS A 41 15.61 -0.16 -24.91
N THR A 42 16.11 0.92 -24.33
CA THR A 42 15.49 1.59 -23.18
C THR A 42 14.21 2.30 -23.58
N LEU A 43 14.20 3.01 -24.74
CA LEU A 43 13.01 3.64 -25.30
C LEU A 43 11.95 2.62 -25.70
N THR A 44 12.35 1.49 -26.28
CA THR A 44 11.42 0.41 -26.66
C THR A 44 10.76 -0.22 -25.43
N LYS A 45 11.52 -0.46 -24.35
CA LYS A 45 10.97 -0.94 -23.07
C LYS A 45 10.05 0.08 -22.40
N ALA A 46 10.42 1.35 -22.41
CA ALA A 46 9.58 2.43 -21.87
C ALA A 46 8.25 2.53 -22.64
N ASN A 47 8.31 2.47 -24.00
CA ASN A 47 7.10 2.49 -24.82
C ASN A 47 6.23 1.25 -24.60
N ALA A 48 6.84 0.05 -24.50
CA ALA A 48 6.10 -1.18 -24.23
C ALA A 48 5.42 -1.16 -22.84
N ALA A 49 6.03 -0.54 -21.83
CA ALA A 49 5.44 -0.41 -20.49
C ALA A 49 4.26 0.57 -20.45
N MET A 50 4.21 1.54 -21.37
CA MET A 50 3.07 2.46 -21.53
C MET A 50 1.87 1.78 -22.20
N HIS A 51 2.06 0.63 -22.86
CA HIS A 51 0.96 -0.18 -23.35
C HIS A 51 0.49 -1.12 -22.22
N PRO A 52 -0.76 -1.00 -21.79
CA PRO A 52 -1.28 -1.84 -20.73
C PRO A 52 -1.28 -3.32 -21.14
N VAL A 53 -0.86 -4.19 -20.23
CA VAL A 53 -1.09 -5.62 -20.41
C VAL A 53 -2.59 -5.83 -20.36
N VAL A 54 -3.19 -6.24 -21.46
CA VAL A 54 -4.61 -6.61 -21.49
C VAL A 54 -4.75 -7.93 -20.74
N VAL A 55 -5.37 -7.88 -19.56
CA VAL A 55 -5.70 -9.08 -18.81
C VAL A 55 -6.84 -9.78 -19.53
N SER A 56 -6.64 -11.06 -19.91
CA SER A 56 -7.62 -11.84 -20.65
C SER A 56 -8.98 -11.91 -19.92
N GLU A 57 -10.07 -11.67 -20.65
CA GLU A 57 -11.44 -11.82 -20.12
C GLU A 57 -11.76 -13.26 -19.74
N GLU A 58 -11.10 -14.23 -20.38
CA GLU A 58 -11.29 -15.66 -20.17
C GLU A 58 -11.10 -16.07 -18.71
N VAL A 59 -10.25 -15.36 -17.95
CA VAL A 59 -9.97 -15.71 -16.55
C VAL A 59 -11.20 -15.50 -15.66
N PHE A 60 -12.06 -14.52 -15.96
CA PHE A 60 -13.34 -14.33 -15.25
C PHE A 60 -14.38 -15.41 -15.62
N SER A 61 -14.14 -16.15 -16.67
CA SER A 61 -14.95 -17.31 -17.11
C SER A 61 -14.40 -18.65 -16.60
N ASP A 62 -13.25 -18.67 -15.91
CA ASP A 62 -12.66 -19.89 -15.35
C ASP A 62 -13.63 -20.55 -14.36
N LYS A 63 -14.06 -21.79 -14.69
CA LYS A 63 -15.07 -22.51 -13.91
C LYS A 63 -14.60 -22.83 -12.49
N ALA A 64 -13.32 -23.11 -12.30
CA ALA A 64 -12.79 -23.46 -10.98
C ALA A 64 -12.70 -22.22 -10.08
N LEU A 65 -12.23 -21.06 -10.61
CA LEU A 65 -12.24 -19.81 -9.88
C LEU A 65 -13.66 -19.38 -9.50
N ARG A 66 -14.60 -19.45 -10.45
CA ARG A 66 -16.03 -19.15 -10.19
C ARG A 66 -16.66 -20.10 -9.18
N GLY A 67 -16.30 -21.38 -9.23
CA GLY A 67 -16.76 -22.40 -8.26
C GLY A 67 -16.20 -22.20 -6.86
N ALA A 68 -14.98 -21.66 -6.73
CA ALA A 68 -14.35 -21.34 -5.45
C ALA A 68 -14.77 -19.98 -4.89
N ALA A 69 -15.30 -19.09 -5.72
CA ALA A 69 -15.71 -17.74 -5.32
C ALA A 69 -16.98 -17.77 -4.46
N TYR A 70 -17.04 -16.90 -3.46
CA TYR A 70 -18.25 -16.62 -2.71
C TYR A 70 -19.32 -15.94 -3.60
N TYR A 71 -18.87 -15.09 -4.53
CA TYR A 71 -19.69 -14.43 -5.54
C TYR A 71 -18.90 -14.28 -6.83
N ALA A 72 -19.57 -14.50 -7.97
CA ALA A 72 -18.97 -14.35 -9.28
C ALA A 72 -19.98 -13.83 -10.31
N ASP A 73 -19.68 -12.73 -10.98
CA ASP A 73 -20.36 -12.29 -12.21
C ASP A 73 -19.36 -12.14 -13.37
N ALA A 74 -19.72 -11.43 -14.43
CA ALA A 74 -18.86 -11.23 -15.59
C ALA A 74 -17.61 -10.36 -15.28
N ASN A 75 -17.70 -9.49 -14.26
CA ASN A 75 -16.70 -8.47 -13.98
C ASN A 75 -16.17 -8.52 -12.53
N VAL A 76 -16.75 -9.35 -11.67
CA VAL A 76 -16.44 -9.39 -10.25
C VAL A 76 -16.26 -10.82 -9.74
N LEU A 77 -15.19 -11.04 -8.98
CA LEU A 77 -14.98 -12.24 -8.18
C LEU A 77 -14.76 -11.83 -6.71
N ILE A 78 -15.49 -12.44 -5.79
CA ILE A 78 -15.29 -12.23 -4.36
C ILE A 78 -15.00 -13.58 -3.71
N PHE A 79 -13.91 -13.64 -2.94
CA PHE A 79 -13.49 -14.86 -2.25
C PHE A 79 -13.59 -14.69 -0.74
N ASN A 80 -14.30 -15.59 -0.07
CA ASN A 80 -14.35 -15.67 1.39
C ASN A 80 -13.33 -16.71 1.86
N MET A 81 -12.07 -16.30 1.97
CA MET A 81 -10.97 -17.17 2.38
C MET A 81 -9.78 -16.36 2.94
N GLU A 82 -8.83 -17.06 3.50
CA GLU A 82 -7.57 -16.47 3.97
C GLU A 82 -6.77 -15.96 2.76
N VAL A 83 -6.10 -14.81 2.93
CA VAL A 83 -5.42 -14.07 1.85
C VAL A 83 -4.40 -14.91 1.09
N SER A 84 -3.53 -15.65 1.80
CA SER A 84 -2.49 -16.43 1.13
C SER A 84 -3.08 -17.61 0.35
N ALA A 85 -4.18 -18.19 0.82
CA ALA A 85 -4.92 -19.23 0.10
C ALA A 85 -5.54 -18.68 -1.18
N ALA A 86 -6.19 -17.50 -1.11
CA ALA A 86 -6.76 -16.84 -2.27
C ALA A 86 -5.71 -16.47 -3.31
N LEU A 87 -4.60 -15.86 -2.89
CA LEU A 87 -3.53 -15.44 -3.79
C LEU A 87 -2.87 -16.66 -4.49
N ARG A 88 -2.65 -17.75 -3.77
CA ARG A 88 -2.15 -19.02 -4.37
C ARG A 88 -3.14 -19.61 -5.37
N LEU A 89 -4.43 -19.60 -5.06
CA LEU A 89 -5.48 -20.05 -5.98
C LEU A 89 -5.45 -19.22 -7.27
N LEU A 90 -5.45 -17.90 -7.17
CA LEU A 90 -5.36 -16.98 -8.31
C LEU A 90 -4.10 -17.22 -9.15
N ALA A 91 -2.95 -17.42 -8.49
CA ALA A 91 -1.67 -17.71 -9.16
C ALA A 91 -1.72 -19.07 -9.91
N THR A 92 -2.30 -20.12 -9.32
CA THR A 92 -2.46 -21.45 -9.92
C THR A 92 -3.28 -21.36 -11.22
N HIS A 93 -4.30 -20.50 -11.24
CA HIS A 93 -5.14 -20.25 -12.42
C HIS A 93 -4.57 -19.14 -13.34
N ARG A 94 -3.30 -18.77 -13.16
CA ARG A 94 -2.57 -17.76 -13.97
C ARG A 94 -3.30 -16.43 -14.06
N MET A 95 -4.09 -16.08 -13.04
CA MET A 95 -4.73 -14.77 -12.95
C MET A 95 -3.67 -13.68 -13.03
N LYS A 96 -3.94 -12.66 -13.82
CA LYS A 96 -3.18 -11.40 -13.82
C LYS A 96 -4.09 -10.25 -13.47
N VAL A 97 -3.57 -9.27 -12.72
CA VAL A 97 -4.26 -8.04 -12.37
C VAL A 97 -3.35 -6.84 -12.68
N ASN A 98 -3.95 -5.71 -13.02
CA ASN A 98 -3.21 -4.50 -13.36
C ASN A 98 -2.87 -3.66 -12.13
N CYS A 99 -3.80 -3.58 -11.19
CA CYS A 99 -3.66 -2.81 -9.97
C CYS A 99 -4.06 -3.66 -8.76
N ILE A 100 -3.23 -3.61 -7.72
CA ILE A 100 -3.58 -4.08 -6.39
C ILE A 100 -3.68 -2.84 -5.51
N VAL A 101 -4.80 -2.64 -4.83
CA VAL A 101 -4.99 -1.54 -3.89
C VAL A 101 -5.70 -2.04 -2.65
N THR A 102 -5.11 -1.82 -1.48
CA THR A 102 -5.61 -2.42 -0.25
C THR A 102 -5.15 -1.69 1.01
N SER A 103 -5.87 -1.96 2.12
CA SER A 103 -5.49 -1.60 3.47
C SER A 103 -5.55 -2.87 4.34
N PRO A 104 -4.40 -3.53 4.59
CA PRO A 104 -4.37 -4.73 5.42
C PRO A 104 -4.75 -4.43 6.87
N PRO A 105 -4.99 -5.44 7.71
CA PRO A 105 -5.17 -5.24 9.14
C PRO A 105 -3.97 -4.51 9.75
N PHE A 106 -4.23 -3.48 10.58
CA PHE A 106 -3.18 -2.76 11.30
C PHE A 106 -2.83 -3.45 12.60
N TYR A 107 -1.56 -3.40 12.98
CA TYR A 107 -1.04 -4.07 14.16
C TYR A 107 -1.78 -3.70 15.45
N GLY A 108 -2.36 -4.69 16.13
CA GLY A 108 -3.06 -4.54 17.39
C GLY A 108 -4.30 -3.63 17.39
N GLN A 109 -4.87 -3.33 16.21
CA GLN A 109 -6.02 -2.43 16.15
C GLN A 109 -7.37 -3.15 16.17
N ARG A 110 -7.45 -4.36 15.62
CA ARG A 110 -8.72 -5.09 15.48
C ARG A 110 -8.54 -6.58 15.66
N ASP A 111 -9.49 -7.15 16.41
CA ASP A 111 -9.76 -8.57 16.40
C ASP A 111 -11.00 -8.81 15.52
N TYR A 112 -10.83 -9.58 14.47
CA TYR A 112 -11.92 -9.99 13.59
C TYR A 112 -12.58 -11.29 14.08
N GLU A 113 -12.06 -11.88 15.17
CA GLU A 113 -12.55 -13.12 15.77
C GLU A 113 -12.50 -14.32 14.79
N VAL A 114 -11.53 -14.30 13.87
CA VAL A 114 -11.35 -15.34 12.85
C VAL A 114 -9.96 -15.96 12.98
N LYS A 115 -9.91 -17.29 13.06
CA LYS A 115 -8.63 -18.01 13.11
C LYS A 115 -7.81 -17.74 11.85
N GLY A 116 -6.52 -17.41 12.03
CA GLY A 116 -5.60 -17.13 10.91
C GLY A 116 -5.57 -15.66 10.49
N GLN A 117 -6.30 -14.77 11.17
CA GLN A 117 -6.19 -13.34 10.92
C GLN A 117 -4.77 -12.83 11.18
N ILE A 118 -4.34 -11.83 10.40
CA ILE A 118 -3.12 -11.04 10.60
C ILE A 118 -3.47 -9.81 11.45
N GLY A 119 -2.53 -9.34 12.28
CA GLY A 119 -2.65 -8.10 13.04
C GLY A 119 -2.67 -8.25 14.56
N LEU A 120 -2.69 -9.48 15.10
CA LEU A 120 -2.68 -9.75 16.53
C LEU A 120 -1.45 -10.55 17.00
N GLU A 121 -0.40 -10.59 16.21
CA GLU A 121 0.87 -11.21 16.55
C GLU A 121 1.41 -10.62 17.86
N GLU A 122 2.06 -11.44 18.68
CA GLU A 122 2.60 -10.96 19.97
C GLU A 122 3.69 -9.92 19.78
N HIS A 123 4.45 -10.04 18.69
CA HIS A 123 5.57 -9.15 18.40
C HIS A 123 5.42 -8.46 17.04
N PRO A 124 5.70 -7.13 16.93
CA PRO A 124 5.53 -6.39 15.69
C PRO A 124 6.39 -6.91 14.53
N GLN A 125 7.57 -7.49 14.81
CA GLN A 125 8.41 -8.09 13.77
C GLN A 125 7.76 -9.33 13.16
N GLU A 126 7.05 -10.14 13.93
CA GLU A 126 6.30 -11.28 13.41
C GLU A 126 5.15 -10.83 12.51
N PHE A 127 4.41 -9.80 12.94
CA PHE A 127 3.37 -9.16 12.14
C PHE A 127 3.93 -8.68 10.81
N ILE A 128 5.04 -7.92 10.81
CA ILE A 128 5.67 -7.39 9.60
C ILE A 128 6.09 -8.54 8.67
N ARG A 129 6.73 -9.58 9.21
CA ARG A 129 7.14 -10.75 8.42
C ARG A 129 5.95 -11.42 7.74
N LYS A 130 4.88 -11.70 8.48
CA LYS A 130 3.64 -12.31 7.92
C LYS A 130 3.02 -11.42 6.85
N LEU A 131 3.01 -10.11 7.07
CA LEU A 131 2.47 -9.16 6.12
C LEU A 131 3.29 -9.12 4.83
N VAL A 132 4.63 -9.02 4.94
CA VAL A 132 5.55 -9.08 3.80
C VAL A 132 5.39 -10.39 3.03
N ASP A 133 5.35 -11.53 3.72
CA ASP A 133 5.18 -12.85 3.08
C ASP A 133 3.83 -12.95 2.35
N ALA A 134 2.76 -12.38 2.90
CA ALA A 134 1.45 -12.34 2.24
C ALA A 134 1.47 -11.46 0.98
N PHE A 135 2.09 -10.28 1.05
CA PHE A 135 2.17 -9.38 -0.12
C PHE A 135 3.14 -9.86 -1.20
N ASP A 136 4.16 -10.61 -0.83
CA ASP A 136 5.08 -11.24 -1.80
C ASP A 136 4.35 -12.23 -2.73
N LEU A 137 3.29 -12.90 -2.24
CA LEU A 137 2.41 -13.74 -3.04
C LEU A 137 1.63 -12.97 -4.13
N CYS A 138 1.60 -11.66 -4.07
CA CYS A 138 1.03 -10.83 -5.14
C CYS A 138 1.90 -10.81 -6.41
N GLY A 139 3.19 -11.07 -6.31
CA GLY A 139 4.14 -11.00 -7.43
C GLY A 139 3.73 -11.83 -8.66
N PRO A 140 3.39 -13.13 -8.53
CA PRO A 140 2.92 -13.95 -9.63
C PRO A 140 1.61 -13.47 -10.25
N ILE A 141 0.77 -12.76 -9.49
CA ILE A 141 -0.58 -12.33 -9.91
C ILE A 141 -0.53 -10.94 -10.55
N LEU A 142 0.32 -10.05 -10.07
CA LEU A 142 0.48 -8.73 -10.64
C LEU A 142 1.07 -8.82 -12.05
N ALA A 143 0.49 -8.09 -13.02
CA ALA A 143 1.06 -7.93 -14.34
C ALA A 143 2.48 -7.37 -14.25
N ASP A 144 3.34 -7.63 -15.26
CA ASP A 144 4.74 -7.21 -15.16
C ASP A 144 4.90 -5.69 -15.09
N ASN A 145 4.00 -4.97 -15.77
CA ASN A 145 3.90 -3.51 -15.69
C ASN A 145 2.78 -3.01 -14.76
N GLY A 146 2.27 -3.86 -13.87
CA GLY A 146 1.25 -3.51 -12.90
C GLY A 146 1.79 -2.81 -11.67
N SER A 147 0.90 -2.29 -10.85
CA SER A 147 1.20 -1.54 -9.63
C SER A 147 0.46 -2.08 -8.43
N MET A 148 1.10 -2.03 -7.26
CA MET A 148 0.50 -2.38 -5.99
C MET A 148 0.58 -1.21 -5.01
N TRP A 149 -0.57 -0.87 -4.40
CA TRP A 149 -0.72 0.24 -3.47
C TRP A 149 -1.22 -0.28 -2.12
N VAL A 150 -0.45 0.00 -1.08
CA VAL A 150 -0.75 -0.50 0.27
C VAL A 150 -0.87 0.65 1.25
N ASN A 151 -2.08 0.87 1.76
CA ASN A 151 -2.30 1.81 2.87
C ASN A 151 -2.00 1.12 4.19
N ILE A 152 -1.13 1.71 4.98
CA ILE A 152 -0.75 1.18 6.29
C ILE A 152 -0.47 2.30 7.28
N GLY A 153 -1.02 2.19 8.49
CA GLY A 153 -0.80 3.12 9.59
C GLY A 153 0.17 2.58 10.63
N ASP A 154 0.74 3.51 11.39
CA ASP A 154 1.66 3.19 12.48
C ASP A 154 0.96 3.16 13.85
N THR A 155 1.66 2.68 14.85
CA THR A 155 1.19 2.66 16.24
C THR A 155 2.35 2.72 17.22
N TYR A 156 2.03 3.03 18.47
CA TYR A 156 2.99 3.07 19.56
C TYR A 156 2.88 1.81 20.43
N TRP A 157 4.02 1.36 20.94
CA TRP A 157 4.02 0.40 22.05
C TRP A 157 3.64 1.13 23.32
N SER A 158 2.53 0.74 23.96
CA SER A 158 2.07 1.39 25.18
C SER A 158 2.68 0.77 26.44
N GLY A 159 2.85 -0.54 26.46
CA GLY A 159 3.44 -1.30 27.58
C GLY A 159 2.73 -1.11 28.91
N LYS A 160 1.45 -0.67 28.88
CA LYS A 160 0.71 -0.31 30.10
C LYS A 160 0.33 -1.52 30.97
N GLY A 161 0.46 -2.74 30.41
CA GLY A 161 0.05 -3.96 31.09
C GLY A 161 -1.46 -4.10 31.26
N GLU A 162 -1.87 -5.07 32.06
CA GLU A 162 -3.26 -5.22 32.49
C GLU A 162 -3.63 -4.10 33.45
N HIS A 163 -4.80 -3.51 33.25
CA HIS A 163 -5.30 -2.48 34.18
C HIS A 163 -5.71 -3.08 35.51
N LYS A 164 -5.33 -2.39 36.57
CA LYS A 164 -5.89 -2.64 37.88
C LYS A 164 -7.42 -2.42 37.83
N SER A 165 -8.19 -3.37 38.38
CA SER A 165 -9.65 -3.37 38.43
C SER A 165 -10.20 -1.99 38.83
N GLY A 166 -11.03 -1.38 37.98
CA GLY A 166 -11.74 -0.14 38.28
C GLY A 166 -11.82 0.92 37.18
N GLU A 167 -11.03 0.85 36.12
CA GLU A 167 -11.11 1.82 35.00
C GLU A 167 -12.12 1.39 33.93
N ILE A 168 -13.33 1.97 34.01
CA ILE A 168 -14.45 1.77 33.08
C ILE A 168 -14.08 1.94 31.60
N LYS A 169 -13.02 2.73 31.26
CA LYS A 169 -12.60 3.01 29.90
C LYS A 169 -11.98 1.82 29.16
N GLN A 170 -11.53 0.79 29.84
CA GLN A 170 -10.93 -0.39 29.17
C GLN A 170 -11.82 -1.61 29.15
N SER A 171 -12.74 -1.77 30.09
CA SER A 171 -13.81 -2.78 30.00
C SER A 171 -14.70 -2.53 28.76
N ALA A 172 -14.75 -1.29 28.27
CA ALA A 172 -15.40 -0.92 27.01
C ALA A 172 -14.54 -1.18 25.77
N ARG A 173 -13.28 -1.60 25.90
CA ARG A 173 -12.48 -2.03 24.76
C ARG A 173 -12.90 -3.44 24.36
N ARG A 174 -13.49 -3.53 23.18
CA ARG A 174 -14.06 -4.73 22.56
C ARG A 174 -13.10 -5.91 22.38
N PHE A 175 -11.79 -5.74 22.69
CA PHE A 175 -10.70 -6.62 22.27
C PHE A 175 -9.73 -7.02 23.40
N GLY A 176 -10.06 -6.84 24.65
CA GLY A 176 -9.14 -7.20 25.74
C GLY A 176 -7.78 -6.47 25.65
N LEU A 177 -6.72 -7.14 26.10
CA LEU A 177 -5.35 -6.62 26.09
C LEU A 177 -4.75 -6.75 24.68
N ARG A 178 -4.47 -5.63 24.02
CA ARG A 178 -3.84 -5.62 22.71
C ARG A 178 -2.35 -6.04 22.82
N PRO A 179 -1.72 -6.58 21.74
CA PRO A 179 -0.30 -6.94 21.76
C PRO A 179 0.59 -5.80 22.27
N GLN A 180 0.41 -4.59 21.77
CA GLN A 180 1.21 -3.42 22.17
C GLN A 180 0.95 -2.90 23.60
N ASP A 181 -0.07 -3.39 24.30
CA ASP A 181 -0.33 -3.05 25.68
C ASP A 181 0.40 -4.00 26.65
N LYS A 182 0.92 -5.15 26.18
CA LYS A 182 1.68 -6.12 26.96
C LYS A 182 3.02 -5.55 27.44
N LYS A 183 3.67 -6.21 28.38
CA LYS A 183 5.05 -5.91 28.78
C LYS A 183 5.96 -6.08 27.58
N GLY A 184 6.79 -5.08 27.29
CA GLY A 184 7.69 -5.10 26.14
C GLY A 184 8.99 -5.85 26.39
N ASP A 185 9.77 -6.00 25.34
CA ASP A 185 11.08 -6.70 25.31
C ASP A 185 12.27 -5.80 25.69
N GLY A 186 12.02 -4.53 25.97
CA GLY A 186 13.05 -3.54 26.30
C GLY A 186 13.91 -3.09 25.10
N LYS A 187 13.58 -3.52 23.86
CA LYS A 187 14.30 -3.19 22.62
C LYS A 187 13.37 -2.44 21.65
N LEU A 188 12.64 -3.16 20.81
CA LEU A 188 11.63 -2.56 19.92
C LEU A 188 10.35 -2.24 20.69
N CYS A 189 9.94 -3.12 21.57
CA CYS A 189 8.72 -2.98 22.38
C CYS A 189 9.02 -2.23 23.69
N VAL A 190 9.27 -0.92 23.56
CA VAL A 190 9.52 -0.03 24.71
C VAL A 190 8.33 0.93 24.85
N PRO A 191 7.83 1.20 26.10
CA PRO A 191 6.75 2.16 26.28
C PRO A 191 7.02 3.50 25.60
N LYS A 192 6.00 4.03 24.92
CA LYS A 192 6.04 5.25 24.09
C LYS A 192 6.83 5.14 22.79
N GLN A 193 7.42 3.99 22.45
CA GLN A 193 8.13 3.78 21.19
C GLN A 193 7.14 3.74 20.02
N LEU A 194 7.37 4.57 19.00
CA LEU A 194 6.74 4.43 17.68
C LEU A 194 7.33 3.19 17.01
N LEU A 195 6.49 2.28 16.52
CA LEU A 195 6.94 0.98 16.03
C LEU A 195 7.50 1.02 14.61
N LEU A 196 7.26 2.10 13.87
CA LEU A 196 7.67 2.29 12.46
C LEU A 196 7.17 1.13 11.56
N ILE A 197 5.96 0.64 11.82
CA ILE A 197 5.35 -0.47 11.09
C ILE A 197 5.34 -0.22 9.57
N PRO A 198 4.87 0.94 9.07
CA PRO A 198 4.83 1.20 7.63
C PRO A 198 6.20 1.11 6.97
N HIS A 199 7.21 1.74 7.58
CA HIS A 199 8.58 1.78 7.05
C HIS A 199 9.26 0.40 7.08
N ARG A 200 9.07 -0.36 8.16
CA ARG A 200 9.60 -1.74 8.27
C ARG A 200 8.97 -2.66 7.23
N PHE A 201 7.68 -2.50 6.98
CA PHE A 201 6.97 -3.21 5.91
C PHE A 201 7.56 -2.85 4.54
N ALA A 202 7.71 -1.56 4.23
CA ALA A 202 8.26 -1.11 2.95
C ALA A 202 9.69 -1.61 2.72
N ILE A 203 10.56 -1.56 3.75
CA ILE A 203 11.92 -2.11 3.70
C ILE A 203 11.87 -3.63 3.49
N GLY A 204 11.01 -4.35 4.21
CA GLY A 204 10.85 -5.79 4.02
C GLY A 204 10.38 -6.18 2.62
N MET A 205 9.54 -5.35 1.98
CA MET A 205 9.14 -5.54 0.58
C MET A 205 10.32 -5.27 -0.38
N GLN A 206 11.17 -4.26 -0.11
CA GLN A 206 12.40 -4.03 -0.88
C GLN A 206 13.35 -5.23 -0.77
N ASP A 207 13.50 -5.81 0.41
CA ASP A 207 14.34 -7.00 0.64
C ASP A 207 13.84 -8.23 -0.14
N LYS A 208 12.54 -8.28 -0.48
CA LYS A 208 11.93 -9.28 -1.37
C LYS A 208 12.09 -8.94 -2.87
N GLY A 209 12.70 -7.80 -3.20
CA GLY A 209 12.96 -7.38 -4.59
C GLY A 209 11.90 -6.47 -5.19
N TRP A 210 10.90 -6.04 -4.42
CA TRP A 210 9.93 -5.04 -4.88
C TRP A 210 10.55 -3.66 -5.00
N VAL A 211 10.17 -2.91 -6.03
CA VAL A 211 10.60 -1.52 -6.20
C VAL A 211 9.59 -0.59 -5.53
N VAL A 212 10.00 0.11 -4.49
CA VAL A 212 9.17 1.17 -3.87
C VAL A 212 9.28 2.43 -4.72
N ARG A 213 8.16 2.88 -5.26
CA ARG A 213 8.10 4.07 -6.13
C ARG A 213 7.77 5.34 -5.37
N ASN A 214 6.84 5.25 -4.42
CA ASN A 214 6.45 6.35 -3.54
C ASN A 214 6.06 5.83 -2.16
N ASP A 215 6.24 6.69 -1.18
CA ASP A 215 5.76 6.60 0.20
C ASP A 215 4.72 7.72 0.44
N ASN A 216 3.63 7.70 -0.34
CA ASN A 216 2.65 8.76 -0.29
C ASN A 216 2.06 8.93 1.12
N VAL A 217 1.84 10.17 1.53
CA VAL A 217 1.30 10.52 2.84
C VAL A 217 -0.17 10.88 2.71
N TRP A 218 -1.03 10.06 3.30
CA TRP A 218 -2.44 10.39 3.46
C TRP A 218 -2.63 11.23 4.73
N VAL A 219 -2.82 12.53 4.55
CA VAL A 219 -3.13 13.49 5.62
C VAL A 219 -4.63 13.47 5.93
N LYS A 220 -4.95 13.32 7.21
CA LYS A 220 -6.32 13.38 7.72
C LYS A 220 -6.57 14.80 8.28
N PRO A 221 -7.32 15.67 7.59
CA PRO A 221 -7.51 17.06 8.03
C PRO A 221 -8.21 17.15 9.40
N ASN A 222 -9.04 16.15 9.73
CA ASN A 222 -9.74 16.07 11.00
C ASN A 222 -9.46 14.73 11.70
N PRO A 223 -8.24 14.50 12.22
CA PRO A 223 -7.91 13.25 12.88
C PRO A 223 -8.69 13.09 14.18
N ILE A 224 -8.83 11.86 14.65
CA ILE A 224 -9.37 11.60 15.99
C ILE A 224 -8.39 12.21 17.01
N PRO A 225 -8.85 13.04 17.96
CA PRO A 225 -7.97 13.66 18.95
C PRO A 225 -7.18 12.57 19.72
N ASP A 226 -5.87 12.75 19.75
CA ASP A 226 -4.96 11.89 20.50
C ASP A 226 -4.63 12.60 21.84
N GLN A 227 -5.02 11.97 22.96
CA GLN A 227 -4.82 12.54 24.30
C GLN A 227 -3.36 12.37 24.78
N VAL A 228 -2.42 12.92 24.01
CA VAL A 228 -0.99 12.89 24.34
C VAL A 228 -0.49 14.29 24.66
N ARG A 229 0.56 14.39 25.49
CA ARG A 229 1.11 15.67 25.97
C ARG A 229 2.59 15.86 25.63
N ASP A 230 3.27 14.81 25.17
CA ASP A 230 4.70 14.72 25.04
C ASP A 230 5.16 14.34 23.61
N ARG A 231 4.27 14.41 22.64
CA ARG A 231 4.51 14.27 21.21
C ARG A 231 3.41 14.89 20.38
N CYS A 232 3.66 15.07 19.09
CA CYS A 232 2.61 15.46 18.14
C CYS A 232 1.53 14.38 18.01
N SER A 233 0.29 14.79 17.77
CA SER A 233 -0.82 13.90 17.46
C SER A 233 -0.62 13.28 16.08
N MET A 234 -0.96 12.00 15.93
CA MET A 234 -0.91 11.31 14.66
C MET A 234 -2.06 11.77 13.76
N SER A 235 -1.72 12.30 12.59
CA SER A 235 -2.70 12.83 11.63
C SER A 235 -2.57 12.28 10.22
N HIS A 236 -1.72 11.28 10.02
CA HIS A 236 -1.48 10.70 8.69
C HIS A 236 -1.30 9.18 8.75
N GLU A 237 -1.41 8.58 7.58
CA GLU A 237 -1.03 7.20 7.26
C GLU A 237 -0.21 7.22 5.98
N TYR A 238 0.41 6.10 5.64
CA TYR A 238 1.19 5.94 4.41
C TYR A 238 0.42 5.12 3.38
N VAL A 239 0.61 5.46 2.11
CA VAL A 239 0.16 4.65 0.97
C VAL A 239 1.37 4.37 0.09
N PHE A 240 1.98 3.21 0.28
CA PHE A 240 3.16 2.82 -0.49
C PHE A 240 2.77 2.37 -1.88
N HIS A 241 3.53 2.81 -2.88
CA HIS A 241 3.43 2.37 -4.26
C HIS A 241 4.58 1.42 -4.57
N PHE A 242 4.25 0.17 -4.88
CA PHE A 242 5.19 -0.88 -5.26
C PHE A 242 4.97 -1.30 -6.71
N VAL A 243 6.07 -1.67 -7.39
CA VAL A 243 6.06 -2.26 -8.72
C VAL A 243 7.12 -3.37 -8.81
N LYS A 244 7.00 -4.26 -9.79
CA LYS A 244 8.01 -5.31 -10.04
C LYS A 244 9.19 -4.80 -10.84
N GLU A 245 8.91 -3.93 -11.80
CA GLU A 245 9.86 -3.43 -12.79
C GLU A 245 9.93 -1.91 -12.74
N ARG A 246 11.08 -1.33 -13.13
CA ARG A 246 11.24 0.12 -13.24
C ARG A 246 10.30 0.76 -14.27
N TRP A 247 9.84 0.00 -15.24
CA TRP A 247 8.90 0.42 -16.27
C TRP A 247 7.53 -0.21 -15.98
N TYR A 248 6.54 0.63 -15.72
CA TYR A 248 5.18 0.22 -15.39
C TYR A 248 4.16 1.16 -16.00
N TYR A 249 2.91 0.72 -16.10
CA TYR A 249 1.82 1.54 -16.60
C TYR A 249 1.44 2.61 -15.56
N PHE A 250 1.43 3.87 -16.00
CA PHE A 250 1.00 5.01 -15.18
C PHE A 250 0.40 6.11 -16.06
N ASP A 251 -0.94 6.27 -16.01
CA ASP A 251 -1.65 7.33 -16.70
C ASP A 251 -2.06 8.45 -15.73
N LYS A 252 -1.44 9.60 -15.90
CA LYS A 252 -1.73 10.79 -15.09
C LYS A 252 -2.92 11.60 -15.56
N ASN A 253 -3.50 11.30 -16.74
CA ASN A 253 -4.46 12.19 -17.39
C ASN A 253 -5.79 12.34 -16.64
N LEU A 254 -6.24 11.29 -15.93
CA LEU A 254 -7.50 11.30 -15.19
C LEU A 254 -7.44 12.06 -13.85
N VAL A 255 -6.27 12.08 -13.20
CA VAL A 255 -6.12 12.61 -11.83
C VAL A 255 -4.96 13.59 -11.67
N GLY A 256 -4.25 13.88 -12.75
CA GLY A 256 -3.10 14.79 -12.74
C GLY A 256 -3.50 16.26 -12.55
N ARG A 257 -2.50 17.03 -12.15
CA ARG A 257 -2.66 18.47 -11.94
C ARG A 257 -2.48 19.22 -13.27
N ARG A 258 -3.46 20.04 -13.66
CA ARG A 258 -3.35 20.89 -14.84
C ARG A 258 -2.52 22.13 -14.52
N THR A 259 -1.55 22.45 -15.36
CA THR A 259 -0.79 23.71 -15.32
C THR A 259 -1.52 24.80 -16.10
N GLU A 260 -1.14 26.05 -15.89
CA GLU A 260 -1.64 27.19 -16.68
C GLU A 260 -1.37 27.03 -18.17
N SER A 261 -0.26 26.37 -18.54
CA SER A 261 0.08 26.06 -19.93
C SER A 261 -0.71 24.90 -20.54
N GLY A 262 -1.66 24.28 -19.79
CA GLY A 262 -2.46 23.16 -20.22
C GLY A 262 -1.79 21.79 -20.09
N SER A 263 -0.54 21.71 -19.65
CA SER A 263 0.15 20.45 -19.40
C SER A 263 -0.43 19.72 -18.18
N ILE A 264 -0.35 18.38 -18.16
CA ILE A 264 -0.79 17.57 -17.02
C ILE A 264 0.45 17.04 -16.29
N LEU A 265 0.60 17.40 -15.03
CA LEU A 265 1.61 16.88 -14.11
C LEU A 265 1.04 15.72 -13.31
N PRO A 266 1.88 14.77 -12.84
CA PRO A 266 1.45 13.74 -11.90
C PRO A 266 0.79 14.33 -10.64
N PRO A 267 -0.10 13.59 -9.95
CA PRO A 267 -0.56 13.98 -8.62
C PRO A 267 0.61 14.14 -7.65
N LEU A 268 0.41 14.90 -6.59
CA LEU A 268 1.39 14.99 -5.50
C LEU A 268 1.37 13.69 -4.67
N ASP A 269 2.43 13.46 -3.92
CA ASP A 269 2.58 12.34 -2.96
C ASP A 269 2.00 12.65 -1.57
N THR A 270 1.39 13.82 -1.40
CA THR A 270 0.67 14.20 -0.18
C THR A 270 -0.80 14.37 -0.51
N TRP A 271 -1.65 13.53 0.11
CA TRP A 271 -3.08 13.46 -0.17
C TRP A 271 -3.88 13.89 1.05
N GLU A 272 -4.57 15.01 0.95
CA GLU A 272 -5.45 15.50 2.00
C GLU A 272 -6.87 14.96 1.76
N VAL A 273 -7.20 13.84 2.42
CA VAL A 273 -8.48 13.14 2.25
C VAL A 273 -9.13 12.94 3.62
N PRO A 274 -10.37 13.45 3.83
CA PRO A 274 -11.08 13.22 5.08
C PRO A 274 -11.33 11.73 5.33
N PRO A 275 -11.10 11.22 6.56
CA PRO A 275 -11.49 9.87 6.91
C PRO A 275 -13.02 9.74 6.86
N VAL A 276 -13.51 8.60 6.40
CA VAL A 276 -14.96 8.32 6.41
C VAL A 276 -15.42 8.26 7.87
N ARG A 277 -16.22 9.24 8.29
CA ARG A 277 -16.89 9.20 9.59
C ARG A 277 -17.99 8.14 9.52
N GLY A 278 -17.91 7.12 10.36
CA GLY A 278 -18.95 6.11 10.47
C GLY A 278 -20.28 6.76 10.83
N GLY A 279 -21.20 6.83 9.89
CA GLY A 279 -22.60 7.14 10.19
C GLY A 279 -23.16 6.04 11.09
N SER A 280 -23.85 6.42 12.16
CA SER A 280 -24.62 5.51 12.99
C SER A 280 -25.86 5.09 12.19
N ASN A 281 -25.76 4.01 11.43
CA ASN A 281 -27.00 3.33 11.00
C ASN A 281 -27.52 2.62 12.25
N GLY A 282 -28.72 2.97 12.72
CA GLY A 282 -29.40 2.66 13.98
C GLY A 282 -29.17 1.33 14.71
N ASN A 283 -28.30 0.43 14.21
CA ASN A 283 -27.94 -0.86 14.79
C ASN A 283 -26.53 -0.90 15.42
N GLY A 284 -25.90 0.22 15.72
CA GLY A 284 -24.67 0.27 16.56
C GLY A 284 -23.40 -0.38 16.00
N LYS A 285 -23.41 -0.94 14.78
CA LYS A 285 -22.26 -1.59 14.15
C LYS A 285 -21.70 -0.73 13.02
N THR A 286 -21.02 0.34 13.35
CA THR A 286 -20.33 1.18 12.36
C THR A 286 -18.90 0.72 12.16
N HIS A 287 -18.54 0.42 10.91
CA HIS A 287 -17.15 0.21 10.48
C HIS A 287 -16.37 1.53 10.58
N ARG A 288 -15.66 1.73 11.69
CA ARG A 288 -14.89 2.96 11.98
C ARG A 288 -13.60 3.15 11.18
N ALA A 289 -13.29 2.29 10.22
CA ALA A 289 -12.06 2.39 9.43
C ALA A 289 -12.31 1.95 7.99
N ARG A 290 -13.07 2.75 7.29
CA ARG A 290 -13.12 2.72 5.83
C ARG A 290 -12.19 3.79 5.32
N PHE A 291 -11.33 3.47 4.35
CA PHE A 291 -10.80 4.53 3.52
C PHE A 291 -11.90 5.00 2.54
N SER A 292 -11.84 6.26 2.14
CA SER A 292 -12.83 6.83 1.22
C SER A 292 -12.54 6.41 -0.21
N GLU A 293 -13.54 6.49 -1.10
CA GLU A 293 -13.31 6.32 -2.54
C GLU A 293 -12.25 7.28 -3.09
N GLU A 294 -12.12 8.47 -2.52
CA GLU A 294 -11.08 9.45 -2.89
C GLU A 294 -9.65 8.93 -2.69
N LEU A 295 -9.43 8.07 -1.67
CA LEU A 295 -8.11 7.51 -1.41
C LEU A 295 -7.69 6.48 -2.46
N VAL A 296 -8.63 5.71 -3.01
CA VAL A 296 -8.36 4.70 -4.05
C VAL A 296 -8.40 5.26 -5.46
N LYS A 297 -8.92 6.47 -5.63
CA LYS A 297 -9.06 7.14 -6.93
C LYS A 297 -7.70 7.30 -7.64
N ILE A 298 -6.70 7.87 -6.96
CA ILE A 298 -5.37 8.04 -7.56
C ILE A 298 -4.76 6.67 -7.94
N PRO A 299 -4.62 5.69 -7.02
CA PRO A 299 -4.12 4.37 -7.33
C PRO A 299 -4.80 3.70 -8.53
N ILE A 300 -6.11 3.57 -8.48
CA ILE A 300 -6.86 2.82 -9.50
C ILE A 300 -6.83 3.57 -10.84
N SER A 301 -7.10 4.88 -10.84
CA SER A 301 -7.19 5.63 -12.10
C SER A 301 -5.85 5.80 -12.81
N THR A 302 -4.73 5.83 -12.06
CA THR A 302 -3.40 5.99 -12.68
C THR A 302 -2.79 4.68 -13.15
N THR A 303 -3.12 3.56 -12.50
CA THR A 303 -2.40 2.30 -12.72
C THR A 303 -3.28 1.15 -13.22
N THR A 304 -4.56 1.45 -13.54
CA THR A 304 -5.46 0.48 -14.16
C THR A 304 -5.87 0.98 -15.56
N PRO A 305 -5.52 0.26 -16.63
CA PRO A 305 -5.98 0.61 -17.98
C PRO A 305 -7.50 0.39 -18.12
N SER A 306 -8.10 0.97 -19.15
CA SER A 306 -9.52 0.73 -19.46
C SER A 306 -9.82 -0.77 -19.48
N ARG A 307 -10.92 -1.20 -18.86
CA ARG A 307 -11.31 -2.61 -18.67
C ARG A 307 -10.27 -3.47 -17.93
N GLY A 308 -9.27 -2.86 -17.29
CA GLY A 308 -8.27 -3.56 -16.49
C GLY A 308 -8.87 -4.22 -15.23
N VAL A 309 -8.05 -4.96 -14.52
CA VAL A 309 -8.45 -5.71 -13.32
C VAL A 309 -7.80 -5.11 -12.08
N VAL A 310 -8.63 -4.82 -11.09
CA VAL A 310 -8.24 -4.37 -9.75
C VAL A 310 -8.39 -5.52 -8.76
N LEU A 311 -7.39 -5.77 -7.92
CA LEU A 311 -7.45 -6.72 -6.81
C LEU A 311 -7.34 -5.99 -5.47
N ASP A 312 -8.21 -6.33 -4.53
CA ASP A 312 -8.06 -5.99 -3.12
C ASP A 312 -8.00 -7.26 -2.28
N PRO A 313 -6.81 -7.67 -1.82
CA PRO A 313 -6.63 -8.90 -1.04
C PRO A 313 -7.09 -8.79 0.42
N PHE A 314 -7.47 -7.60 0.91
CA PHE A 314 -8.04 -7.35 2.23
C PHE A 314 -9.25 -6.41 2.10
N ALA A 315 -10.20 -6.79 1.26
CA ALA A 315 -11.21 -5.91 0.72
C ALA A 315 -12.17 -5.30 1.76
N GLY A 316 -12.34 -5.93 2.91
CA GLY A 316 -13.18 -5.42 3.99
C GLY A 316 -14.59 -5.09 3.50
N SER A 317 -14.96 -3.82 3.61
CA SER A 317 -16.26 -3.34 3.13
C SER A 317 -16.37 -3.18 1.61
N GLY A 318 -15.29 -3.36 0.84
CA GLY A 318 -15.30 -3.35 -0.61
C GLY A 318 -15.22 -1.96 -1.27
N THR A 319 -14.69 -0.94 -0.60
CA THR A 319 -14.59 0.41 -1.17
C THR A 319 -13.81 0.45 -2.48
N SER A 320 -12.69 -0.28 -2.56
CA SER A 320 -11.87 -0.42 -3.76
C SER A 320 -12.63 -1.08 -4.92
N LEU A 321 -13.40 -2.15 -4.61
CA LEU A 321 -14.20 -2.86 -5.59
C LEU A 321 -15.36 -2.00 -6.09
N LEU A 322 -16.00 -1.28 -5.17
CA LEU A 322 -17.12 -0.38 -5.51
C LEU A 322 -16.64 0.74 -6.44
N PHE A 323 -15.49 1.35 -6.13
CA PHE A 323 -14.88 2.34 -7.01
C PHE A 323 -14.53 1.74 -8.39
N ALA A 324 -13.87 0.58 -8.40
CA ALA A 324 -13.51 -0.10 -9.64
C ALA A 324 -14.75 -0.39 -10.51
N ARG A 325 -15.81 -0.93 -9.92
CA ARG A 325 -17.06 -1.25 -10.63
C ARG A 325 -17.74 0.00 -11.21
N LYS A 326 -17.86 1.08 -10.43
CA LYS A 326 -18.44 2.36 -10.87
C LYS A 326 -17.69 2.98 -12.06
N HIS A 327 -16.42 2.63 -12.26
CA HIS A 327 -15.58 3.19 -13.32
C HIS A 327 -15.28 2.19 -14.45
N GLY A 328 -16.05 1.09 -14.55
CA GLY A 328 -15.94 0.12 -15.64
C GLY A 328 -14.74 -0.81 -15.58
N TYR A 329 -14.08 -0.90 -14.43
CA TYR A 329 -13.01 -1.89 -14.21
C TYR A 329 -13.58 -3.22 -13.72
N ARG A 330 -12.89 -4.30 -14.04
CA ARG A 330 -13.14 -5.60 -13.42
C ARG A 330 -12.46 -5.65 -12.05
N CYS A 331 -13.01 -6.40 -11.10
CA CYS A 331 -12.42 -6.42 -9.77
C CYS A 331 -12.51 -7.78 -9.07
N ILE A 332 -11.53 -8.00 -8.21
CA ILE A 332 -11.40 -9.19 -7.37
C ILE A 332 -11.26 -8.73 -5.93
N GLY A 333 -12.09 -9.25 -5.03
CA GLY A 333 -12.02 -8.98 -3.61
C GLY A 333 -11.80 -10.25 -2.81
N VAL A 334 -10.94 -10.16 -1.79
CA VAL A 334 -10.72 -11.25 -0.83
C VAL A 334 -10.96 -10.73 0.57
N ASP A 335 -11.72 -11.44 1.36
CA ASP A 335 -11.81 -11.21 2.79
C ASP A 335 -12.06 -12.52 3.52
N ILE A 336 -11.43 -12.66 4.69
CA ILE A 336 -11.59 -13.84 5.56
C ILE A 336 -12.95 -13.83 6.25
N LYS A 337 -13.56 -12.64 6.46
CA LYS A 337 -14.79 -12.46 7.19
C LYS A 337 -16.00 -12.48 6.24
N ARG A 338 -16.87 -13.46 6.43
CA ARG A 338 -18.05 -13.69 5.57
C ARG A 338 -18.98 -12.47 5.50
N GLU A 339 -19.21 -11.79 6.62
CA GLU A 339 -20.08 -10.61 6.68
C GLU A 339 -19.58 -9.46 5.79
N PHE A 340 -18.26 -9.36 5.59
CA PHE A 340 -17.68 -8.40 4.65
C PHE A 340 -17.94 -8.80 3.20
N CYS A 341 -17.81 -10.09 2.89
CA CYS A 341 -18.16 -10.59 1.56
C CYS A 341 -19.64 -10.35 1.23
N GLU A 342 -20.54 -10.59 2.20
CA GLU A 342 -21.98 -10.28 2.03
C GLU A 342 -22.23 -8.79 1.81
N GLN A 343 -21.51 -7.93 2.53
CA GLN A 343 -21.61 -6.48 2.34
C GLN A 343 -21.10 -6.05 0.96
N MET A 344 -19.94 -6.56 0.51
CA MET A 344 -19.42 -6.29 -0.83
C MET A 344 -20.43 -6.66 -1.91
N VAL A 345 -21.01 -7.86 -1.84
CA VAL A 345 -22.01 -8.33 -2.81
C VAL A 345 -23.23 -7.41 -2.86
N ARG A 346 -23.76 -6.99 -1.70
CA ARG A 346 -24.88 -6.05 -1.67
C ARG A 346 -24.56 -4.74 -2.37
N GLN A 347 -23.41 -4.14 -2.05
CA GLN A 347 -22.99 -2.86 -2.62
C GLN A 347 -22.71 -2.94 -4.12
N ILE A 348 -22.10 -4.01 -4.59
CA ILE A 348 -21.79 -4.21 -6.01
C ILE A 348 -23.06 -4.39 -6.84
N ARG A 349 -24.06 -5.11 -6.32
CA ARG A 349 -25.35 -5.28 -6.99
C ARG A 349 -26.18 -3.98 -7.11
N GLU A 350 -25.91 -3.01 -6.25
CA GLU A 350 -26.56 -1.69 -6.30
C GLU A 350 -25.96 -0.77 -7.37
N VAL A 351 -24.74 -1.08 -7.86
CA VAL A 351 -24.12 -0.33 -8.95
C VAL A 351 -24.71 -0.81 -10.27
N LYS A 352 -25.46 0.05 -10.95
CA LYS A 352 -25.91 -0.19 -12.33
C LYS A 352 -24.67 -0.30 -13.23
N ASP A 353 -24.68 -1.23 -14.16
CA ASP A 353 -23.65 -1.29 -15.19
C ASP A 353 -23.70 -0.01 -16.05
N LEU A 354 -22.54 0.62 -16.29
CA LEU A 354 -22.44 1.78 -17.19
C LEU A 354 -22.79 1.46 -18.65
N GLY A 355 -23.25 0.24 -18.94
CA GLY A 355 -23.72 -0.23 -20.25
C GLY A 355 -25.22 -0.44 -20.37
N ASP A 356 -26.01 -0.18 -19.31
CA ASP A 356 -27.45 -0.38 -19.32
C ASP A 356 -28.24 0.91 -19.69
N GLU A 357 -27.54 1.96 -20.11
CA GLU A 357 -28.13 3.19 -20.66
C GLU A 357 -27.80 3.28 -22.17
N GLU A 358 -28.43 2.43 -22.99
CA GLU A 358 -28.68 2.66 -24.42
C GLU A 358 -30.17 2.42 -24.73
#